data_f4c7e1ace9ca0d37f8d6b9ca0e6ec614
#
_entry.id   f4c7e1ace9ca0d37f8d6b9ca0e6ec614
#
_cell.length_a   1.000
_cell.length_b   1.000
_cell.length_c   1.000
_cell.angle_alpha   90.00
_cell.angle_beta   90.00
_cell.angle_gamma   90.00
#
_symmetry.space_group_name_H-M   'P 1'
#
loop_
_entity.id
_entity.type
_entity.pdbx_description
1 polymer ?
#
loop_
_entity_poly.entity_id
_entity_poly.type
_entity_poly.pdbx_seq_one_letter_code
_entity_poly.pdbx_strand_id
1 'polypeptide(L)'
;DLDLLYGVLLEWGLPLSMKHEIEEIDGIKIHIVDNDSLIACFAENISEAVVREIAKRQPLRAVFRDSSFASSSDKINVEEIFKLLAPNTSVKVI
;
A
#
# COMPACT_ATOMS: atom_id res chain seq x y z
N ASP A 1 9.91 7.67 0.81
CA ASP A 1 10.52 6.62 0.02
C ASP A 1 10.17 6.57 -1.46
N LEU A 2 10.47 7.66 -2.14
CA LEU A 2 10.23 7.75 -3.57
C LEU A 2 11.01 6.70 -4.37
N ASP A 3 12.23 6.37 -3.93
CA ASP A 3 13.03 5.36 -4.61
C ASP A 3 12.36 3.98 -4.59
N LEU A 4 11.76 3.61 -3.47
CA LEU A 4 11.02 2.36 -3.37
C LEU A 4 9.77 2.38 -4.24
N LEU A 5 9.07 3.50 -4.25
CA LEU A 5 7.88 3.66 -5.08
C LEU A 5 8.22 3.54 -6.56
N TYR A 6 9.26 4.24 -7.01
CA TYR A 6 9.67 4.18 -8.42
C TYR A 6 10.13 2.77 -8.81
N GLY A 7 10.83 2.07 -7.92
CA GLY A 7 11.22 0.70 -8.16
C GLY A 7 10.02 -0.22 -8.36
N VAL A 8 8.99 -0.05 -7.56
CA VAL A 8 7.73 -0.81 -7.67
C VAL A 8 7.02 -0.49 -8.99
N LEU A 9 6.94 0.79 -9.35
CA LEU A 9 6.32 1.20 -10.61
C LEU A 9 7.03 0.58 -11.81
N LEU A 10 8.36 0.57 -11.80
CA LEU A 10 9.16 -0.06 -12.86
C LEU A 10 8.93 -1.57 -12.91
N GLU A 11 8.89 -2.22 -11.76
CA GLU A 11 8.69 -3.66 -11.67
C GLU A 11 7.33 -4.08 -12.26
N TRP A 12 6.30 -3.27 -12.01
CA TRP A 12 4.97 -3.52 -12.55
C TRP A 12 4.76 -2.96 -13.96
N GLY A 13 5.77 -2.29 -14.52
CA GLY A 13 5.67 -1.70 -15.85
C GLY A 13 4.76 -0.49 -15.93
N LEU A 14 4.56 0.22 -14.82
CA LEU A 14 3.73 1.41 -14.77
C LEU A 14 4.55 2.65 -15.12
N PRO A 15 3.95 3.64 -15.82
CA PRO A 15 4.65 4.86 -16.17
C PRO A 15 5.03 5.68 -14.94
N LEU A 16 6.25 6.21 -14.91
CA LEU A 16 6.68 7.10 -13.83
C LEU A 16 6.00 8.47 -13.89
N SER A 17 5.37 8.78 -15.02
CA SER A 17 4.65 10.03 -15.22
C SER A 17 3.23 10.04 -14.67
N MET A 18 2.77 8.94 -14.08
CA MET A 18 1.45 8.89 -13.48
C MET A 18 1.35 9.89 -12.32
N LYS A 19 0.14 10.42 -12.13
CA LYS A 19 -0.12 11.37 -11.05
C LYS A 19 0.19 10.72 -9.70
N HIS A 20 1.00 11.42 -8.90
CA HIS A 20 1.42 10.95 -7.59
C HIS A 20 1.01 11.95 -6.52
N GLU A 21 0.31 11.49 -5.52
CA GLU A 21 -0.11 12.29 -4.37
C GLU A 21 0.37 11.62 -3.08
N ILE A 22 0.53 12.42 -2.03
CA ILE A 22 0.88 11.93 -0.71
C ILE A 22 -0.25 12.32 0.24
N GLU A 23 -0.74 11.36 0.99
CA GLU A 23 -1.75 11.58 2.02
C GLU A 23 -1.25 11.04 3.34
N GLU A 24 -1.78 11.56 4.45
CA GLU A 24 -1.53 10.98 5.76
C GLU A 24 -2.79 10.34 6.29
N ILE A 25 -2.66 9.13 6.80
CA ILE A 25 -3.72 8.43 7.51
C ILE A 25 -3.17 8.09 8.89
N ASP A 26 -3.79 8.65 9.93
CA ASP A 26 -3.39 8.39 11.32
C ASP A 26 -1.89 8.67 11.56
N GLY A 27 -1.37 9.74 10.95
CA GLY A 27 0.03 10.13 11.04
C GLY A 27 0.98 9.36 10.15
N ILE A 28 0.48 8.42 9.35
CA ILE A 28 1.28 7.59 8.46
C ILE A 28 1.14 8.11 7.03
N LYS A 29 2.27 8.34 6.38
CA LYS A 29 2.28 8.77 4.97
C LYS A 29 2.00 7.61 4.04
N ILE A 30 1.09 7.84 3.12
CA ILE A 30 0.82 6.89 2.03
C ILE A 30 1.02 7.60 0.69
N HIS A 31 1.50 6.86 -0.29
CA HIS A 31 1.68 7.35 -1.65
C HIS A 31 0.54 6.84 -2.51
N ILE A 32 -0.15 7.75 -3.18
CA ILE A 32 -1.29 7.40 -4.04
C ILE A 32 -0.89 7.74 -5.47
N VAL A 33 -1.01 6.76 -6.33
CA VAL A 33 -0.66 6.91 -7.75
C VAL A 33 -1.92 6.73 -8.59
N ASP A 34 -2.15 7.68 -9.49
CA ASP A 34 -3.24 7.64 -10.47
C ASP A 34 -4.61 7.37 -9.83
N ASN A 35 -4.99 8.22 -8.87
CA ASN A 35 -6.31 8.18 -8.22
C ASN A 35 -6.66 6.78 -7.67
N ASP A 36 -5.86 6.30 -6.74
CA ASP A 36 -6.06 5.01 -6.08
C ASP A 36 -5.82 3.77 -6.97
N SER A 37 -5.21 3.91 -8.14
CA SER A 37 -4.80 2.74 -8.92
C SER A 37 -3.71 1.98 -8.19
N LEU A 38 -2.79 2.70 -7.55
CA LEU A 38 -1.75 2.12 -6.71
C LEU A 38 -1.67 2.92 -5.41
N ILE A 39 -1.72 2.23 -4.29
CA ILE A 39 -1.46 2.84 -2.98
C ILE A 39 -0.26 2.13 -2.37
N ALA A 40 0.76 2.89 -1.98
CA ALA A 40 1.97 2.35 -1.37
C ALA A 40 2.17 2.95 0.01
N CYS A 41 2.47 2.11 0.98
CA CYS A 41 2.77 2.52 2.34
C CYS A 41 4.10 1.88 2.75
N PHE A 42 5.12 2.71 2.95
CA PHE A 42 6.46 2.25 3.29
C PHE A 42 6.86 2.56 4.74
N ALA A 43 5.93 3.05 5.54
CA ALA A 43 6.18 3.33 6.95
C ALA A 43 6.38 2.05 7.74
N GLU A 44 7.12 2.15 8.84
CA GLU A 44 7.32 1.01 9.74
C GLU A 44 6.19 0.94 10.76
N ASN A 45 5.88 -0.28 11.21
CA ASN A 45 4.90 -0.53 12.27
C ASN A 45 3.56 0.18 12.07
N ILE A 46 2.97 0.01 10.88
CA ILE A 46 1.67 0.59 10.58
C ILE A 46 0.57 -0.12 11.37
N SER A 47 -0.47 0.63 11.72
CA SER A 47 -1.60 0.09 12.46
C SER A 47 -2.60 -0.60 11.54
N GLU A 48 -3.43 -1.46 12.11
CA GLU A 48 -4.52 -2.09 11.38
C GLU A 48 -5.49 -1.04 10.81
N ALA A 49 -5.70 0.07 11.53
CA ALA A 49 -6.57 1.14 11.06
C ALA A 49 -6.10 1.72 9.72
N VAL A 50 -4.79 1.89 9.55
CA VAL A 50 -4.21 2.38 8.29
C VAL A 50 -4.47 1.38 7.16
N VAL A 51 -4.24 0.09 7.43
CA VAL A 51 -4.47 -0.97 6.45
C VAL A 51 -5.94 -1.01 6.03
N ARG A 52 -6.87 -0.90 6.97
CA ARG A 52 -8.30 -0.89 6.67
C ARG A 52 -8.70 0.30 5.83
N GLU A 53 -8.16 1.48 6.11
CA GLU A 53 -8.45 2.66 5.30
C GLU A 53 -7.96 2.51 3.86
N ILE A 54 -6.77 1.95 3.68
CA ILE A 54 -6.25 1.67 2.34
C ILE A 54 -7.14 0.66 1.62
N ALA A 55 -7.52 -0.40 2.30
CA ALA A 55 -8.38 -1.44 1.71
C ALA A 55 -9.76 -0.90 1.33
N LYS A 56 -10.33 -0.01 2.14
CA LYS A 56 -11.63 0.60 1.84
C LYS A 56 -11.64 1.40 0.55
N ARG A 57 -10.50 1.93 0.15
CA ARG A 57 -10.38 2.68 -1.11
C ARG A 57 -10.37 1.76 -2.33
N GLN A 58 -10.21 0.46 -2.12
CA GLN A 58 -10.20 -0.56 -3.17
C GLN A 58 -9.26 -0.22 -4.32
N PRO A 59 -7.96 0.01 -4.04
CA PRO A 59 -7.01 0.29 -5.11
C PRO A 59 -6.82 -0.95 -5.98
N LEU A 60 -6.35 -0.78 -7.20
CA LEU A 60 -6.02 -1.93 -8.03
C LEU A 60 -4.83 -2.68 -7.46
N ARG A 61 -3.87 -1.95 -6.87
CA ARG A 61 -2.65 -2.52 -6.30
C ARG A 61 -2.32 -1.82 -4.99
N ALA A 62 -1.84 -2.57 -4.02
CA ALA A 62 -1.36 -2.04 -2.74
C ALA A 62 0.01 -2.61 -2.45
N VAL A 63 0.94 -1.76 -2.02
CA VAL A 63 2.32 -2.14 -1.73
C VAL A 63 2.68 -1.75 -0.31
N PHE A 64 3.28 -2.67 0.41
CA PHE A 64 3.80 -2.44 1.75
C PHE A 64 5.25 -2.86 1.83
N ARG A 65 5.98 -2.33 2.80
CA ARG A 65 7.32 -2.82 3.15
C ARG A 65 7.20 -3.98 4.12
N ASP A 66 8.16 -4.88 4.07
CA ASP A 66 8.25 -5.94 5.08
C ASP A 66 8.33 -5.35 6.49
N SER A 67 9.09 -4.28 6.67
CA SER A 67 9.22 -3.59 7.96
C SER A 67 7.96 -2.81 8.39
N SER A 68 6.95 -2.70 7.53
CA SER A 68 5.68 -2.10 7.90
C SER A 68 4.94 -2.94 8.93
N PHE A 69 5.27 -4.20 9.05
CA PHE A 69 4.59 -5.14 9.95
C PHE A 69 5.54 -5.61 11.05
N ALA A 70 5.06 -5.59 12.29
CA ALA A 70 5.86 -5.98 13.44
C ALA A 70 6.07 -7.50 13.53
N SER A 71 5.18 -8.29 12.94
CA SER A 71 5.23 -9.75 13.02
C SER A 71 4.61 -10.42 11.80
N SER A 72 4.83 -11.73 11.67
CA SER A 72 4.19 -12.51 10.61
C SER A 72 2.67 -12.53 10.75
N SER A 73 2.16 -12.48 11.97
CA SER A 73 0.71 -12.42 12.23
C SER A 73 0.11 -11.15 11.63
N ASP A 74 0.83 -10.02 11.72
CA ASP A 74 0.35 -8.77 11.15
C ASP A 74 0.28 -8.85 9.63
N LYS A 75 1.24 -9.50 8.98
CA LYS A 75 1.21 -9.72 7.53
C LYS A 75 0.01 -10.55 7.10
N ILE A 76 -0.28 -11.63 7.81
CA ILE A 76 -1.42 -12.49 7.53
C ILE A 76 -2.71 -11.70 7.71
N ASN A 77 -2.78 -10.88 8.75
CA ASN A 77 -3.94 -10.04 9.02
C ASN A 77 -4.21 -9.04 7.89
N VAL A 78 -3.15 -8.47 7.32
CA VAL A 78 -3.27 -7.56 6.17
C VAL A 78 -3.91 -8.27 4.99
N GLU A 79 -3.46 -9.48 4.67
CA GLU A 79 -4.03 -10.26 3.57
C GLU A 79 -5.52 -10.54 3.80
N GLU A 80 -5.90 -10.91 5.03
CA GLU A 80 -7.29 -11.17 5.37
C GLU A 80 -8.15 -9.91 5.25
N ILE A 81 -7.65 -8.76 5.69
CA ILE A 81 -8.36 -7.49 5.57
C ILE A 81 -8.62 -7.16 4.10
N PHE A 82 -7.63 -7.32 3.23
CA PHE A 82 -7.82 -7.06 1.81
C PHE A 82 -8.76 -8.06 1.16
N LYS A 83 -8.77 -9.31 1.57
CA LYS A 83 -9.73 -10.29 1.07
C LYS A 83 -11.17 -9.90 1.40
N LEU A 84 -11.39 -9.33 2.58
CA LEU A 84 -12.71 -8.91 3.01
C LEU A 84 -13.16 -7.60 2.36
N LEU A 85 -12.29 -6.60 2.35
CA LEU A 85 -12.65 -5.25 1.96
C LEU A 85 -12.33 -4.92 0.49
N ALA A 86 -11.32 -5.55 -0.07
CA ALA A 86 -10.87 -5.27 -1.42
C ALA A 86 -10.36 -6.55 -2.11
N PRO A 87 -11.25 -7.52 -2.39
CA PRO A 87 -10.82 -8.83 -2.92
C PRO A 87 -10.15 -8.74 -4.29
N ASN A 88 -10.35 -7.66 -5.01
CA ASN A 88 -9.75 -7.47 -6.34
C ASN A 88 -8.42 -6.73 -6.31
N THR A 89 -7.95 -6.31 -5.13
CA THR A 89 -6.68 -5.59 -5.01
C THR A 89 -5.53 -6.59 -4.97
N SER A 90 -4.51 -6.33 -5.81
CA SER A 90 -3.25 -7.09 -5.75
C SER A 90 -2.38 -6.48 -4.66
N VAL A 91 -2.05 -7.27 -3.65
CA VAL A 91 -1.22 -6.83 -2.52
C VAL A 91 0.20 -7.36 -2.68
N LYS A 92 1.19 -6.51 -2.50
CA LYS A 92 2.60 -6.88 -2.56
C LYS A 92 3.33 -6.35 -1.33
N VAL A 93 4.18 -7.19 -0.75
CA VAL A 93 5.07 -6.82 0.35
C VAL A 93 6.51 -6.96 -0.15
N ILE A 94 7.27 -5.89 -0.04
CA ILE A 94 8.65 -5.86 -0.53
C ILE A 94 9.68 -5.73 0.58
#